data_ef83c49bde929e08d523bb274a3dd26f
#
_entry.id   ef83c49bde929e08d523bb274a3dd26f
#
_cell.length_a   1.000
_cell.length_b   1.000
_cell.length_c   1.000
_cell.angle_alpha   90.00
_cell.angle_beta   90.00
_cell.angle_gamma   90.00
#
_symmetry.space_group_name_H-M   'P 1'
#
loop_
_entity.id
_entity.type
_entity.pdbx_description
1 polymer ?
#
loop_
_entity_poly.entity_id
_entity_poly.type
_entity_poly.pdbx_seq_one_letter_code
_entity_poly.pdbx_strand_id
1 'polypeptide(L)'
;TIMQENDVRVVIKIVNQSDGTGATTVFGDVSAMANNANGASCLHLVLQRVWYSAQGGDGGDSYARLDEEDDDGDIPIIGLTGSGYWDFREFGGLKTDKSNNTNQSDVNLVVPSTADAANMYTVIAEFKKLY
;
A
#
# COMPACT_ATOMS: atom_id res chain seq x y z
N THR A 1 7.61 -7.44 0.27
CA THR A 1 7.94 -8.56 1.19
C THR A 1 6.99 -8.57 2.37
N ILE A 2 6.30 -9.66 2.58
CA ILE A 2 5.49 -9.87 3.78
C ILE A 2 6.46 -10.10 4.95
N MET A 3 6.36 -9.26 5.98
CA MET A 3 7.17 -9.35 7.20
C MET A 3 6.48 -10.19 8.28
N GLN A 4 5.16 -10.08 8.36
CA GLN A 4 4.34 -10.80 9.33
C GLN A 4 2.93 -10.97 8.78
N GLU A 5 2.33 -12.12 9.01
CA GLU A 5 0.95 -12.39 8.60
C GLU A 5 0.27 -13.34 9.60
N ASN A 6 -1.02 -13.08 9.83
CA ASN A 6 -1.95 -13.99 10.51
C ASN A 6 -3.35 -13.87 9.88
N ASP A 7 -4.36 -14.51 10.45
CA ASP A 7 -5.73 -14.51 9.90
C ASP A 7 -6.37 -13.10 9.80
N VAL A 8 -5.88 -12.15 10.58
CA VAL A 8 -6.51 -10.83 10.72
C VAL A 8 -5.69 -9.72 10.11
N ARG A 9 -4.35 -9.85 10.16
CA ARG A 9 -3.42 -8.77 9.83
C ARG A 9 -2.28 -9.26 8.95
N VAL A 10 -1.77 -8.34 8.16
CA VAL A 10 -0.52 -8.51 7.41
C VAL A 10 0.32 -7.24 7.53
N VAL A 11 1.63 -7.41 7.70
CA VAL A 11 2.62 -6.32 7.67
C VAL A 11 3.51 -6.53 6.47
N ILE A 12 3.55 -5.52 5.61
CA ILE A 12 4.28 -5.59 4.33
C ILE A 12 5.31 -4.47 4.29
N LYS A 13 6.49 -4.79 3.77
CA LYS A 13 7.56 -3.82 3.51
C LYS A 13 7.87 -3.79 2.02
N ILE A 14 8.04 -2.59 1.50
CA ILE A 14 8.64 -2.33 0.19
C ILE A 14 9.75 -1.30 0.32
N VAL A 15 10.82 -1.50 -0.43
CA VAL A 15 11.86 -0.50 -0.69
C VAL A 15 11.98 -0.37 -2.19
N ASN A 16 11.81 0.82 -2.71
CA ASN A 16 11.85 1.09 -4.13
C ASN A 16 12.69 2.33 -4.42
N GLN A 17 13.37 2.33 -5.55
CA GLN A 17 14.10 3.50 -6.07
C GLN A 17 13.45 3.93 -7.39
N SER A 18 13.16 5.23 -7.51
CA SER A 18 12.66 5.77 -8.76
C SER A 18 13.72 5.68 -9.86
N ASP A 19 13.30 5.34 -11.06
CA ASP A 19 14.13 5.41 -12.27
C ASP A 19 13.87 6.68 -13.09
N GLY A 20 13.06 7.59 -12.57
CA GLY A 20 12.68 8.86 -13.21
C GLY A 20 11.50 8.74 -14.19
N THR A 21 10.87 7.57 -14.31
CA THR A 21 9.76 7.36 -15.28
C THR A 21 8.41 7.13 -14.63
N GLY A 22 8.38 7.02 -13.32
CA GLY A 22 7.17 6.61 -12.60
C GLY A 22 6.94 5.11 -12.67
N ALA A 23 6.27 4.58 -11.67
CA ALA A 23 5.98 3.15 -11.58
C ALA A 23 4.75 2.89 -10.71
N THR A 24 4.04 1.83 -11.05
CA THR A 24 3.02 1.22 -10.19
C THR A 24 3.50 -0.18 -9.84
N THR A 25 3.67 -0.44 -8.56
CA THR A 25 4.16 -1.73 -8.06
C THR A 25 3.15 -2.31 -7.08
N VAL A 26 2.82 -3.59 -7.24
CA VAL A 26 1.93 -4.27 -6.29
C VAL A 26 2.60 -4.29 -4.92
N PHE A 27 1.97 -3.63 -3.96
CA PHE A 27 2.45 -3.55 -2.57
C PHE A 27 1.85 -4.66 -1.73
N GLY A 28 0.54 -4.85 -1.81
CA GLY A 28 -0.21 -5.89 -1.14
C GLY A 28 -1.01 -6.71 -2.14
N ASP A 29 -0.47 -7.87 -2.53
CA ASP A 29 -1.14 -8.83 -3.39
C ASP A 29 -2.06 -9.71 -2.52
N VAL A 30 -3.38 -9.48 -2.61
CA VAL A 30 -4.36 -10.23 -1.80
C VAL A 30 -4.42 -11.71 -2.17
N SER A 31 -4.06 -12.06 -3.41
CA SER A 31 -4.04 -13.45 -3.85
C SER A 31 -2.88 -14.25 -3.23
N ALA A 32 -1.82 -13.55 -2.80
CA ALA A 32 -0.68 -14.14 -2.11
C ALA A 32 -0.88 -14.27 -0.59
N MET A 33 -1.97 -13.69 -0.05
CA MET A 33 -2.28 -13.77 1.38
C MET A 33 -2.82 -15.16 1.75
N ALA A 34 -2.48 -15.62 2.94
CA ALA A 34 -3.05 -16.84 3.47
C ALA A 34 -4.56 -16.72 3.68
N ASN A 35 -5.27 -17.79 3.37
CA ASN A 35 -6.69 -17.90 3.69
C ASN A 35 -6.90 -17.84 5.22
N ASN A 36 -8.08 -17.45 5.64
CA ASN A 36 -8.44 -17.52 7.06
C ASN A 36 -8.68 -18.97 7.53
N ALA A 37 -8.91 -19.13 8.82
CA ALA A 37 -9.14 -20.46 9.42
C ALA A 37 -10.34 -21.21 8.82
N ASN A 38 -11.30 -20.51 8.21
CA ASN A 38 -12.46 -21.08 7.53
C ASN A 38 -12.22 -21.37 6.04
N GLY A 39 -11.00 -21.11 5.53
CA GLY A 39 -10.63 -21.32 4.14
C GLY A 39 -11.04 -20.20 3.18
N ALA A 40 -11.54 -19.07 3.68
CA ALA A 40 -11.89 -17.93 2.85
C ALA A 40 -10.64 -17.15 2.42
N SER A 41 -10.61 -16.73 1.16
CA SER A 41 -9.53 -15.92 0.60
C SER A 41 -9.64 -14.46 1.05
N CYS A 42 -8.50 -13.79 1.21
CA CYS A 42 -8.47 -12.35 1.44
C CYS A 42 -9.01 -11.62 0.20
N LEU A 43 -9.89 -10.66 0.41
CA LEU A 43 -10.48 -9.85 -0.67
C LEU A 43 -9.91 -8.44 -0.70
N HIS A 44 -9.74 -7.83 0.46
CA HIS A 44 -9.30 -6.45 0.60
C HIS A 44 -8.32 -6.27 1.75
N LEU A 45 -7.54 -5.21 1.67
CA LEU A 45 -6.64 -4.77 2.72
C LEU A 45 -7.06 -3.37 3.18
N VAL A 46 -7.28 -3.22 4.49
CA VAL A 46 -7.62 -1.93 5.11
C VAL A 46 -6.40 -1.41 5.84
N LEU A 47 -5.87 -0.25 5.43
CA LEU A 47 -4.67 0.33 6.02
C LEU A 47 -4.92 0.70 7.48
N GLN A 48 -4.15 0.10 8.39
CA GLN A 48 -4.23 0.35 9.83
C GLN A 48 -3.19 1.37 10.28
N ARG A 49 -1.97 1.22 9.85
CA ARG A 49 -0.86 2.13 10.14
C ARG A 49 0.25 1.98 9.11
N VAL A 50 1.01 3.05 8.94
CA VAL A 50 2.09 3.10 7.97
C VAL A 50 3.29 3.87 8.50
N TRP A 51 4.47 3.32 8.30
CA TRP A 51 5.77 3.98 8.48
C TRP A 51 6.35 4.19 7.11
N TYR A 52 6.80 5.40 6.80
CA TYR A 52 7.28 5.70 5.47
C TYR A 52 8.42 6.70 5.46
N SER A 53 9.23 6.59 4.41
CA SER A 53 10.23 7.57 4.04
C SER A 53 10.24 7.69 2.51
N ALA A 54 9.96 8.88 2.01
CA ALA A 54 10.01 9.23 0.59
C ALA A 54 10.99 10.37 0.41
N GLN A 55 12.26 10.06 0.13
CA GLN A 55 13.37 11.01 0.10
C GLN A 55 14.31 10.73 -1.06
N GLY A 56 15.08 11.72 -1.44
CA GLY A 56 16.16 11.54 -2.41
C GLY A 56 16.53 12.81 -3.14
N GLY A 57 16.99 12.69 -4.35
CA GLY A 57 17.65 13.61 -5.23
C GLY A 57 17.28 15.10 -5.24
N ASP A 58 18.03 15.87 -6.01
CA ASP A 58 17.95 17.34 -6.05
C ASP A 58 16.79 17.87 -6.91
N GLY A 59 15.94 17.04 -7.44
CA GLY A 59 14.83 17.44 -8.29
C GLY A 59 13.71 16.41 -8.34
N GLY A 60 12.61 16.76 -9.01
CA GLY A 60 11.45 15.92 -9.11
C GLY A 60 10.64 15.84 -7.81
N ASP A 61 9.58 15.08 -7.87
CA ASP A 61 8.67 14.90 -6.74
C ASP A 61 9.05 13.69 -5.89
N SER A 62 9.22 13.91 -4.58
CA SER A 62 9.58 12.87 -3.61
C SER A 62 8.35 12.41 -2.84
N TYR A 63 7.30 12.01 -3.53
CA TYR A 63 6.13 11.42 -2.89
C TYR A 63 5.79 10.07 -3.51
N ALA A 64 5.06 9.28 -2.75
CA ALA A 64 4.44 8.06 -3.23
C ALA A 64 2.98 8.04 -2.80
N ARG A 65 2.19 7.17 -3.41
CA ARG A 65 0.79 7.01 -3.07
C ARG A 65 0.47 5.53 -2.95
N LEU A 66 -0.33 5.16 -1.97
CA LEU A 66 -0.95 3.85 -1.91
C LEU A 66 -2.35 3.95 -2.51
N ASP A 67 -2.61 3.12 -3.49
CA ASP A 67 -3.90 3.02 -4.16
C ASP A 67 -4.49 1.62 -3.98
N GLU A 68 -5.80 1.53 -3.88
CA GLU A 68 -6.51 0.26 -4.03
C GLU A 68 -6.86 0.06 -5.52
N GLU A 69 -6.52 -1.10 -6.04
CA GLU A 69 -6.77 -1.45 -7.44
C GLU A 69 -8.26 -1.49 -7.75
N ASP A 70 -8.64 -0.92 -8.89
CA ASP A 70 -9.99 -0.97 -9.44
C ASP A 70 -9.96 -0.97 -10.95
N ASP A 71 -10.87 -1.73 -11.58
CA ASP A 71 -11.01 -1.84 -13.04
C ASP A 71 -11.35 -0.49 -13.69
N ASP A 72 -12.05 0.38 -12.98
CA ASP A 72 -12.45 1.71 -13.47
C ASP A 72 -11.43 2.81 -13.14
N GLY A 73 -10.28 2.44 -12.63
CA GLY A 73 -9.22 3.34 -12.18
C GLY A 73 -8.93 3.20 -10.68
N ASP A 74 -7.66 3.08 -10.35
CA ASP A 74 -7.22 2.87 -8.98
C ASP A 74 -7.68 4.00 -8.05
N ILE A 75 -8.03 3.65 -6.83
CA ILE A 75 -8.57 4.58 -5.83
C ILE A 75 -7.49 4.90 -4.82
N PRO A 76 -7.07 6.18 -4.68
CA PRO A 76 -6.09 6.57 -3.68
C PRO A 76 -6.55 6.25 -2.25
N ILE A 77 -5.66 5.62 -1.47
CA ILE A 77 -5.83 5.40 -0.03
C ILE A 77 -5.16 6.53 0.73
N ILE A 78 -3.88 6.80 0.43
CA ILE A 78 -3.08 7.81 1.12
C ILE A 78 -1.90 8.27 0.26
N GLY A 79 -1.56 9.56 0.37
CA GLY A 79 -0.30 10.11 -0.15
C GLY A 79 0.77 10.14 0.94
N LEU A 80 2.01 9.82 0.57
CA LEU A 80 3.16 9.71 1.47
C LEU A 80 4.26 10.67 1.00
N THR A 81 4.52 11.73 1.76
CA THR A 81 5.55 12.73 1.47
C THR A 81 6.49 12.89 2.65
N GLY A 82 7.80 12.93 2.38
CA GLY A 82 8.80 13.01 3.43
C GLY A 82 8.90 11.73 4.25
N SER A 83 9.05 11.85 5.56
CA SER A 83 9.12 10.73 6.49
C SER A 83 8.05 10.87 7.55
N GLY A 84 7.46 9.78 7.96
CA GLY A 84 6.47 9.84 9.00
C GLY A 84 5.88 8.50 9.39
N TYR A 85 4.92 8.61 10.29
CA TYR A 85 4.14 7.51 10.83
C TYR A 85 2.70 7.97 11.00
N TRP A 86 1.76 7.17 10.48
CA TRP A 86 0.32 7.38 10.64
C TRP A 86 -0.33 6.14 11.23
N ASP A 87 -1.18 6.35 12.23
CA ASP A 87 -1.99 5.30 12.88
C ASP A 87 -3.47 5.64 12.74
N PHE A 88 -4.20 4.79 12.02
CA PHE A 88 -5.63 4.96 11.72
C PHE A 88 -6.51 3.97 12.48
N ARG A 89 -5.95 3.20 13.43
CA ARG A 89 -6.68 2.14 14.12
C ARG A 89 -7.85 2.66 14.94
N GLU A 90 -7.76 3.89 15.46
CA GLU A 90 -8.86 4.53 16.18
C GLU A 90 -10.11 4.75 15.31
N PHE A 91 -9.92 4.86 14.00
CA PHE A 91 -11.00 5.03 13.02
C PHE A 91 -11.38 3.71 12.34
N GLY A 92 -10.82 2.57 12.76
CA GLY A 92 -11.01 1.29 12.10
C GLY A 92 -10.16 1.10 10.83
N GLY A 93 -9.22 2.01 10.56
CA GLY A 93 -8.36 2.03 9.39
C GLY A 93 -8.88 2.92 8.27
N LEU A 94 -8.06 3.12 7.23
CA LEU A 94 -8.46 3.81 6.00
C LEU A 94 -9.07 2.81 5.04
N LYS A 95 -10.33 3.02 4.71
CA LYS A 95 -11.12 2.21 3.78
C LYS A 95 -11.39 3.01 2.51
N THR A 96 -11.51 2.29 1.41
CA THR A 96 -12.08 2.82 0.17
C THR A 96 -13.50 2.29 -0.01
N ASP A 97 -14.23 2.78 -1.00
CA ASP A 97 -15.55 2.25 -1.34
C ASP A 97 -15.48 0.80 -1.80
N LYS A 98 -14.34 0.36 -2.32
CA LYS A 98 -14.10 -1.02 -2.75
C LYS A 98 -13.98 -2.02 -1.60
N SER A 99 -13.65 -1.57 -0.40
CA SER A 99 -13.56 -2.44 0.77
C SER A 99 -14.88 -3.14 1.14
N ASN A 100 -15.99 -2.72 0.55
CA ASN A 100 -17.30 -3.36 0.69
C ASN A 100 -17.67 -4.26 -0.49
N ASN A 101 -16.81 -4.37 -1.50
CA ASN A 101 -17.02 -5.21 -2.68
C ASN A 101 -16.60 -6.66 -2.40
N THR A 102 -17.17 -7.63 -3.12
CA THR A 102 -16.78 -9.04 -3.06
C THR A 102 -15.61 -9.39 -3.99
N ASN A 103 -15.23 -8.49 -4.87
CA ASN A 103 -14.08 -8.67 -5.76
C ASN A 103 -12.77 -8.45 -5.00
N GLN A 104 -11.75 -9.21 -5.36
CA GLN A 104 -10.41 -9.01 -4.82
C GLN A 104 -9.80 -7.71 -5.37
N SER A 105 -9.11 -6.99 -4.51
CA SER A 105 -8.40 -5.76 -4.86
C SER A 105 -7.03 -5.72 -4.20
N ASP A 106 -5.98 -5.59 -4.99
CA ASP A 106 -4.63 -5.38 -4.50
C ASP A 106 -4.42 -3.94 -4.02
N VAL A 107 -3.38 -3.72 -3.24
CA VAL A 107 -2.89 -2.39 -2.91
C VAL A 107 -1.60 -2.14 -3.70
N ASN A 108 -1.57 -1.04 -4.44
CA ASN A 108 -0.44 -0.65 -5.26
C ASN A 108 0.33 0.51 -4.63
N LEU A 109 1.66 0.49 -4.76
CA LEU A 109 2.51 1.67 -4.54
C LEU A 109 2.71 2.38 -5.87
N VAL A 110 2.29 3.63 -5.94
CA VAL A 110 2.40 4.47 -7.14
C VAL A 110 3.45 5.55 -6.89
N VAL A 111 4.44 5.60 -7.79
CA VAL A 111 5.50 6.61 -7.82
C VAL A 111 5.26 7.49 -9.03
N PRO A 112 5.26 8.84 -8.91
CA PRO A 112 4.97 9.73 -10.02
C PRO A 112 6.05 9.71 -11.09
N SER A 113 5.66 10.00 -12.34
CA SER A 113 6.58 10.10 -13.47
C SER A 113 7.54 11.30 -13.38
N THR A 114 7.24 12.25 -12.49
CA THR A 114 8.08 13.42 -12.21
C THR A 114 9.11 13.18 -11.12
N ALA A 115 9.13 11.98 -10.51
CA ALA A 115 10.10 11.64 -9.48
C ALA A 115 11.53 11.63 -10.03
N ASP A 116 12.47 12.14 -9.24
CA ASP A 116 13.89 12.04 -9.55
C ASP A 116 14.36 10.58 -9.50
N ALA A 117 15.25 10.18 -10.41
CA ALA A 117 15.78 8.82 -10.48
C ALA A 117 16.55 8.39 -9.22
N ALA A 118 17.01 9.35 -8.39
CA ALA A 118 17.70 9.05 -7.14
C ALA A 118 16.76 8.95 -5.93
N ASN A 119 15.45 9.22 -6.11
CA ASN A 119 14.51 9.16 -5.00
C ASN A 119 14.32 7.73 -4.52
N MET A 120 14.37 7.56 -3.20
CA MET A 120 14.15 6.29 -2.51
C MET A 120 12.83 6.32 -1.74
N TYR A 121 12.11 5.23 -1.80
CA TYR A 121 10.85 5.04 -1.09
C TYR A 121 10.95 3.80 -0.21
N THR A 122 10.73 3.98 1.08
CA THR A 122 10.60 2.87 2.04
C THR A 122 9.24 2.97 2.69
N VAL A 123 8.43 1.94 2.56
CA VAL A 123 7.10 1.88 3.14
C VAL A 123 6.92 0.57 3.88
N ILE A 124 6.53 0.65 5.14
CA ILE A 124 6.11 -0.49 5.95
C ILE A 124 4.67 -0.21 6.36
N ALA A 125 3.76 -1.05 5.98
CA ALA A 125 2.34 -0.88 6.27
C ALA A 125 1.74 -2.12 6.93
N GLU A 126 0.91 -1.87 7.94
CA GLU A 126 0.07 -2.88 8.55
C GLU A 126 -1.35 -2.73 8.01
N PHE A 127 -1.88 -3.83 7.50
CA PHE A 127 -3.24 -3.90 7.00
C PHE A 127 -4.06 -4.90 7.80
N LYS A 128 -5.35 -4.60 7.95
CA LYS A 128 -6.36 -5.58 8.33
C LYS A 128 -6.84 -6.30 7.07
N LYS A 129 -6.91 -7.62 7.14
CA LYS A 129 -7.42 -8.46 6.06
C LYS A 129 -8.94 -8.54 6.14
N LEU A 130 -9.63 -8.35 5.02
CA LEU A 130 -11.08 -8.55 4.87
C LEU A 130 -11.33 -9.76 3.96
N TYR A 131 -12.28 -10.57 4.37
CA TYR A 131 -12.65 -11.83 3.71
C TYR A 131 -14.06 -11.80 3.14
#